data_495279fe18fad615fff29b971761e10a
#
_entry.id   495279fe18fad615fff29b971761e10a
#
_cell.length_a   1.000
_cell.length_b   1.000
_cell.length_c   1.000
_cell.angle_alpha   90.00
_cell.angle_beta   90.00
_cell.angle_gamma   90.00
#
_symmetry.space_group_name_H-M   'P 1'
#
loop_
_entity.id
_entity.type
_entity.pdbx_description
1 polymer ?
#
loop_
_entity_poly.entity_id
_entity_poly.type
_entity_poly.pdbx_seq_one_letter_code
_entity_poly.pdbx_strand_id
1 'polypeptide(L)'
;LGIPIFLLVMWLTFTLTFTIGDIFNGMLDEGFAALGEWAGARLGEGILSSFIVNGVIGGVGSVVVFLPNIFLLFLFISFLGDVGYMPRAAFVMDKLMTKIGLHGKSFIPMILGFGCSIPAIMSTRTLESKRDRIVTILVNPFMSCAARLPVYTLVAGIFFPKNAGFVIFTLYVLGILISIVSALIFKKTLFKNEESVFIMELPPYRLPSIKSILSEAAMRAFMFLKKAGTVIFAAVVIIWLLASLPAGVEYAGEDSIIGIFGKIISPIFKPLGFGFWQA
;
A
#
# COMPACT_ATOMS: atom_id res chain seq x y z
N LEU A 1 5.93 -0.81 -29.49
CA LEU A 1 7.19 -0.79 -28.69
C LEU A 1 7.04 -0.03 -27.35
N GLY A 2 6.19 1.01 -27.25
CA GLY A 2 6.07 1.83 -26.03
C GLY A 2 5.55 1.06 -24.81
N ILE A 3 4.52 0.22 -24.96
CA ILE A 3 3.94 -0.54 -23.85
C ILE A 3 4.92 -1.57 -23.25
N PRO A 4 5.59 -2.44 -24.04
CA PRO A 4 6.54 -3.39 -23.46
C PRO A 4 7.75 -2.71 -22.80
N ILE A 5 8.26 -1.60 -23.37
CA ILE A 5 9.32 -0.82 -22.72
C ILE A 5 8.84 -0.25 -21.39
N PHE A 6 7.63 0.28 -21.35
CA PHE A 6 7.03 0.79 -20.12
C PHE A 6 6.91 -0.30 -19.05
N LEU A 7 6.40 -1.48 -19.41
CA LEU A 7 6.27 -2.61 -18.47
C LEU A 7 7.64 -3.08 -17.97
N LEU A 8 8.65 -3.11 -18.82
CA LEU A 8 10.01 -3.48 -18.45
C LEU A 8 10.61 -2.48 -17.45
N VAL A 9 10.49 -1.18 -17.72
CA VAL A 9 10.99 -0.12 -16.83
C VAL A 9 10.29 -0.18 -15.47
N MET A 10 8.97 -0.36 -15.45
CA MET A 10 8.22 -0.49 -14.21
C MET A 10 8.59 -1.77 -13.45
N TRP A 11 8.71 -2.89 -14.15
CA TRP A 11 9.16 -4.15 -13.53
C TRP A 11 10.55 -4.00 -12.91
N LEU A 12 11.48 -3.38 -13.62
CA LEU A 12 12.84 -3.12 -13.11
C LEU A 12 12.80 -2.22 -11.87
N THR A 13 12.01 -1.15 -11.91
CA THR A 13 11.83 -0.20 -10.81
C THR A 13 11.32 -0.92 -9.56
N PHE A 14 10.25 -1.71 -9.67
CA PHE A 14 9.71 -2.44 -8.54
C PHE A 14 10.67 -3.52 -8.04
N THR A 15 11.30 -4.28 -8.93
CA THR A 15 12.27 -5.31 -8.54
C THR A 15 13.44 -4.71 -7.76
N LEU A 16 14.03 -3.61 -8.25
CA LEU A 16 15.11 -2.92 -7.54
C LEU A 16 14.65 -2.38 -6.19
N THR A 17 13.47 -1.76 -6.14
CA THR A 17 12.92 -1.22 -4.90
C THR A 17 12.77 -2.29 -3.83
N PHE A 18 12.17 -3.42 -4.16
CA PHE A 18 11.94 -4.49 -3.19
C PHE A 18 13.21 -5.26 -2.87
N THR A 19 14.04 -5.60 -3.86
CA THR A 19 15.28 -6.35 -3.60
C THR A 19 16.26 -5.57 -2.72
N ILE A 20 16.45 -4.28 -2.99
CA ILE A 20 17.34 -3.45 -2.18
C ILE A 20 16.69 -3.12 -0.83
N GLY A 21 15.40 -2.80 -0.84
CA GLY A 21 14.66 -2.42 0.35
C GLY A 21 14.53 -3.56 1.35
N ASP A 22 14.35 -4.81 0.91
CA ASP A 22 14.21 -5.96 1.79
C ASP A 22 15.49 -6.26 2.58
N ILE A 23 16.66 -5.92 2.03
CA ILE A 23 17.94 -6.02 2.78
C ILE A 23 17.90 -5.06 3.99
N PHE A 24 17.48 -3.82 3.78
CA PHE A 24 17.38 -2.83 4.86
C PHE A 24 16.23 -3.15 5.82
N ASN A 25 15.12 -3.68 5.31
CA ASN A 25 13.99 -4.11 6.13
C ASN A 25 14.40 -5.22 7.09
N GLY A 26 15.14 -6.24 6.63
CA GLY A 26 15.64 -7.33 7.47
C GLY A 26 16.54 -6.81 8.61
N MET A 27 17.48 -5.91 8.31
CA MET A 27 18.33 -5.31 9.32
C MET A 27 17.55 -4.50 10.39
N LEU A 28 16.54 -3.76 9.95
CA LEU A 28 15.67 -2.99 10.86
C LEU A 28 14.79 -3.90 11.70
N ASP A 29 14.21 -4.95 11.09
CA ASP A 29 13.36 -5.91 11.78
C ASP A 29 14.12 -6.65 12.88
N GLU A 30 15.32 -7.17 12.59
CA GLU A 30 16.21 -7.75 13.58
C GLU A 30 16.56 -6.75 14.69
N GLY A 31 16.83 -5.49 14.36
CA GLY A 31 17.11 -4.44 15.33
C GLY A 31 15.91 -4.16 16.25
N PHE A 32 14.70 -4.06 15.72
CA PHE A 32 13.50 -3.87 16.53
C PHE A 32 13.14 -5.12 17.34
N ALA A 33 13.35 -6.34 16.81
CA ALA A 33 13.19 -7.58 17.56
C ALA A 33 14.14 -7.63 18.77
N ALA A 34 15.43 -7.35 18.56
CA ALA A 34 16.41 -7.30 19.65
C ALA A 34 16.06 -6.22 20.70
N LEU A 35 15.57 -5.05 20.27
CA LEU A 35 15.09 -4.01 21.19
C LEU A 35 13.88 -4.47 21.99
N GLY A 36 12.96 -5.21 21.37
CA GLY A 36 11.79 -5.79 22.02
C GLY A 36 12.17 -6.83 23.09
N GLU A 37 13.10 -7.74 22.76
CA GLU A 37 13.62 -8.74 23.70
C GLU A 37 14.36 -8.08 24.87
N TRP A 38 15.23 -7.11 24.59
CA TRP A 38 15.95 -6.37 25.62
C TRP A 38 15.00 -5.61 26.56
N ALA A 39 13.99 -4.94 26.02
CA ALA A 39 12.99 -4.22 26.81
C ALA A 39 12.14 -5.19 27.65
N GLY A 40 11.72 -6.31 27.08
CA GLY A 40 10.98 -7.37 27.79
C GLY A 40 11.77 -7.97 28.96
N ALA A 41 13.07 -8.27 28.73
CA ALA A 41 13.95 -8.79 29.78
C ALA A 41 14.19 -7.82 30.94
N ARG A 42 14.16 -6.51 30.68
CA ARG A 42 14.38 -5.46 31.70
C ARG A 42 13.13 -5.09 32.48
N LEU A 43 11.96 -5.08 31.81
CA LEU A 43 10.69 -4.63 32.40
C LEU A 43 9.93 -5.75 33.13
N GLY A 44 10.34 -7.02 32.94
CA GLY A 44 9.67 -8.18 33.52
C GLY A 44 8.25 -8.43 32.96
N GLU A 45 7.53 -9.36 33.54
CA GLU A 45 6.17 -9.70 33.14
C GLU A 45 5.17 -8.71 33.76
N GLY A 46 4.56 -7.85 32.92
CA GLY A 46 3.58 -6.88 33.36
C GLY A 46 2.89 -6.14 32.21
N ILE A 47 1.76 -5.49 32.52
CA ILE A 47 0.98 -4.71 31.56
C ILE A 47 1.83 -3.62 30.90
N LEU A 48 2.73 -2.98 31.68
CA LEU A 48 3.63 -1.94 31.19
C LEU A 48 4.65 -2.51 30.18
N SER A 49 5.20 -3.69 30.45
CA SER A 49 6.11 -4.40 29.53
C SER A 49 5.38 -4.75 28.22
N SER A 50 4.19 -5.32 28.32
CA SER A 50 3.34 -5.63 27.15
C SER A 50 3.03 -4.37 26.34
N PHE A 51 2.72 -3.24 26.97
CA PHE A 51 2.47 -1.98 26.28
C PHE A 51 3.69 -1.49 25.52
N ILE A 52 4.87 -1.52 26.15
CA ILE A 52 6.11 -1.02 25.53
C ILE A 52 6.54 -1.96 24.39
N VAL A 53 6.55 -3.26 24.62
CA VAL A 53 7.04 -4.23 23.63
C VAL A 53 6.04 -4.39 22.47
N ASN A 54 4.78 -4.69 22.76
CA ASN A 54 3.80 -4.98 21.72
C ASN A 54 3.13 -3.71 21.16
N GLY A 55 2.85 -2.73 22.01
CA GLY A 55 2.22 -1.48 21.60
C GLY A 55 3.18 -0.51 20.93
N VAL A 56 4.27 -0.15 21.61
CA VAL A 56 5.17 0.90 21.11
C VAL A 56 6.23 0.35 20.17
N ILE A 57 7.03 -0.61 20.62
CA ILE A 57 8.14 -1.17 19.80
C ILE A 57 7.58 -1.92 18.60
N GLY A 58 6.58 -2.79 18.77
CA GLY A 58 5.92 -3.50 17.69
C GLY A 58 5.20 -2.56 16.72
N GLY A 59 4.44 -1.60 17.23
CA GLY A 59 3.68 -0.65 16.39
C GLY A 59 4.56 0.34 15.63
N VAL A 60 5.53 0.96 16.29
CA VAL A 60 6.49 1.87 15.62
C VAL A 60 7.42 1.08 14.72
N GLY A 61 7.93 -0.07 15.19
CA GLY A 61 8.82 -0.95 14.44
C GLY A 61 8.21 -1.35 13.11
N SER A 62 6.95 -1.81 13.09
CA SER A 62 6.27 -2.21 11.86
C SER A 62 6.21 -1.10 10.79
N VAL A 63 6.06 0.17 11.21
CA VAL A 63 6.04 1.31 10.28
C VAL A 63 7.45 1.64 9.79
N VAL A 64 8.43 1.63 10.68
CA VAL A 64 9.83 2.02 10.37
C VAL A 64 10.51 0.96 9.50
N VAL A 65 10.20 -0.32 9.70
CA VAL A 65 10.73 -1.42 8.87
C VAL A 65 10.36 -1.24 7.40
N PHE A 66 9.16 -0.72 7.08
CA PHE A 66 8.76 -0.46 5.69
C PHE A 66 9.29 0.86 5.10
N LEU A 67 9.91 1.72 5.91
CA LEU A 67 10.37 3.04 5.46
C LEU A 67 11.40 2.99 4.33
N PRO A 68 12.41 2.09 4.35
CA PRO A 68 13.38 1.95 3.26
C PRO A 68 12.72 1.64 1.91
N ASN A 69 11.78 0.72 1.87
CA ASN A 69 11.06 0.38 0.63
C ASN A 69 10.30 1.58 0.08
N ILE A 70 9.64 2.34 0.94
CA ILE A 70 8.89 3.52 0.56
C ILE A 70 9.82 4.63 0.08
N PHE A 71 10.95 4.84 0.75
CA PHE A 71 11.96 5.81 0.35
C PHE A 71 12.54 5.48 -1.03
N LEU A 72 12.94 4.22 -1.26
CA LEU A 72 13.45 3.75 -2.55
C LEU A 72 12.40 3.87 -3.66
N LEU A 73 11.15 3.52 -3.36
CA LEU A 73 10.04 3.68 -4.31
C LEU A 73 9.89 5.14 -4.73
N PHE A 74 9.87 6.08 -3.78
CA PHE A 74 9.79 7.50 -4.10
C PHE A 74 11.02 8.00 -4.86
N LEU A 75 12.20 7.49 -4.54
CA LEU A 75 13.45 7.85 -5.21
C LEU A 75 13.39 7.46 -6.70
N PHE A 76 13.01 6.23 -7.01
CA PHE A 76 12.88 5.77 -8.40
C PHE A 76 11.75 6.47 -9.15
N ILE A 77 10.60 6.73 -8.50
CA ILE A 77 9.49 7.47 -9.12
C ILE A 77 9.89 8.91 -9.43
N SER A 78 10.56 9.60 -8.51
CA SER A 78 11.07 10.96 -8.73
C SER A 78 12.11 10.98 -9.85
N PHE A 79 13.00 9.98 -9.90
CA PHE A 79 13.94 9.82 -10.99
C PHE A 79 13.26 9.69 -12.35
N LEU A 80 12.28 8.80 -12.48
CA LEU A 80 11.52 8.61 -13.73
C LEU A 80 10.70 9.86 -14.11
N GLY A 81 10.21 10.59 -13.09
CA GLY A 81 9.51 11.86 -13.27
C GLY A 81 10.42 12.95 -13.83
N ASP A 82 11.58 13.16 -13.22
CA ASP A 82 12.55 14.20 -13.58
C ASP A 82 13.17 13.97 -14.98
N VAL A 83 13.45 12.70 -15.32
CA VAL A 83 13.90 12.32 -16.68
C VAL A 83 12.84 12.64 -17.74
N GLY A 84 11.55 12.83 -17.35
CA GLY A 84 10.44 13.08 -18.28
C GLY A 84 9.87 11.80 -18.90
N TYR A 85 10.14 10.63 -18.29
CA TYR A 85 9.62 9.36 -18.77
C TYR A 85 8.12 9.21 -18.47
N MET A 86 7.65 9.67 -17.31
CA MET A 86 6.25 9.56 -16.86
C MET A 86 5.23 10.21 -17.82
N PRO A 87 5.43 11.44 -18.33
CA PRO A 87 4.52 12.02 -19.33
C PRO A 87 4.42 11.19 -20.62
N ARG A 88 5.53 10.59 -21.06
CA ARG A 88 5.54 9.74 -22.26
C ARG A 88 4.78 8.43 -22.05
N ALA A 89 4.94 7.81 -20.89
CA ALA A 89 4.16 6.64 -20.51
C ALA A 89 2.65 6.96 -20.50
N ALA A 90 2.27 8.11 -19.93
CA ALA A 90 0.89 8.57 -19.92
C ALA A 90 0.35 8.81 -21.34
N PHE A 91 1.16 9.38 -22.23
CA PHE A 91 0.78 9.60 -23.64
C PHE A 91 0.54 8.27 -24.39
N VAL A 92 1.39 7.28 -24.21
CA VAL A 92 1.23 5.96 -24.84
C VAL A 92 -0.06 5.29 -24.38
N MET A 93 -0.43 5.48 -23.12
CA MET A 93 -1.60 4.86 -22.50
C MET A 93 -2.89 5.69 -22.63
N ASP A 94 -2.80 6.92 -23.15
CA ASP A 94 -3.94 7.83 -23.24
C ASP A 94 -5.11 7.23 -24.02
N LYS A 95 -4.84 6.60 -25.16
CA LYS A 95 -5.88 5.92 -25.98
C LYS A 95 -6.63 4.84 -25.21
N LEU A 96 -5.97 4.13 -24.31
CA LEU A 96 -6.59 3.10 -23.47
C LEU A 96 -7.41 3.73 -22.35
N MET A 97 -6.84 4.74 -21.68
CA MET A 97 -7.51 5.46 -20.60
C MET A 97 -8.76 6.20 -21.06
N THR A 98 -8.72 6.82 -22.22
CA THR A 98 -9.87 7.51 -22.82
C THR A 98 -11.05 6.55 -23.07
N LYS A 99 -10.80 5.30 -23.47
CA LYS A 99 -11.85 4.27 -23.61
C LYS A 99 -12.53 3.96 -22.27
N ILE A 100 -11.81 3.98 -21.17
CA ILE A 100 -12.32 3.78 -19.82
C ILE A 100 -12.97 5.08 -19.29
N GLY A 101 -12.79 6.19 -20.01
CA GLY A 101 -13.33 7.50 -19.66
C GLY A 101 -12.52 8.27 -18.66
N LEU A 102 -11.25 7.91 -18.49
CA LEU A 102 -10.25 8.62 -17.74
C LEU A 102 -9.24 9.26 -18.69
N HIS A 103 -8.52 10.22 -18.18
CA HIS A 103 -7.45 10.91 -18.87
C HIS A 103 -6.14 10.08 -18.84
N GLY A 104 -5.29 10.20 -19.85
CA GLY A 104 -4.00 9.50 -19.91
C GLY A 104 -3.10 9.73 -18.69
N LYS A 105 -3.08 10.93 -18.12
CA LYS A 105 -2.36 11.23 -16.87
C LYS A 105 -2.87 10.40 -15.68
N SER A 106 -4.12 9.93 -15.66
CA SER A 106 -4.66 9.09 -14.59
C SER A 106 -4.01 7.70 -14.55
N PHE A 107 -3.38 7.29 -15.65
CA PHE A 107 -2.63 6.03 -15.72
C PHE A 107 -1.44 6.00 -14.74
N ILE A 108 -0.76 7.13 -14.55
CA ILE A 108 0.40 7.21 -13.65
C ILE A 108 0.00 6.86 -12.20
N PRO A 109 -0.99 7.52 -11.56
CA PRO A 109 -1.49 7.09 -10.25
C PRO A 109 -1.95 5.64 -10.19
N MET A 110 -2.62 5.14 -11.23
CA MET A 110 -3.12 3.77 -11.25
C MET A 110 -1.99 2.75 -11.24
N ILE A 111 -0.96 2.94 -12.04
CA ILE A 111 0.24 2.07 -12.04
C ILE A 111 0.97 2.13 -10.70
N LEU A 112 1.15 3.33 -10.15
CA LEU A 112 1.76 3.49 -8.83
C LEU A 112 0.99 2.74 -7.75
N GLY A 113 -0.32 2.56 -7.93
CA GLY A 113 -1.20 1.79 -7.04
C GLY A 113 -0.81 0.33 -6.88
N PHE A 114 -0.17 -0.28 -7.88
CA PHE A 114 0.38 -1.63 -7.77
C PHE A 114 1.58 -1.71 -6.82
N GLY A 115 2.36 -0.63 -6.73
CA GLY A 115 3.45 -0.55 -5.76
C GLY A 115 2.92 -0.14 -4.38
N CYS A 116 2.30 1.03 -4.30
CA CYS A 116 1.76 1.57 -3.05
C CYS A 116 0.62 2.56 -3.33
N SER A 117 -0.53 2.35 -2.71
CA SER A 117 -1.72 3.21 -2.89
C SER A 117 -1.51 4.64 -2.37
N ILE A 118 -0.66 4.86 -1.36
CA ILE A 118 -0.43 6.19 -0.78
C ILE A 118 0.25 7.14 -1.76
N PRO A 119 1.44 6.84 -2.34
CA PRO A 119 2.03 7.69 -3.37
C PRO A 119 1.16 7.78 -4.62
N ALA A 120 0.42 6.74 -4.94
CA ALA A 120 -0.53 6.75 -6.04
C ALA A 120 -1.63 7.81 -5.84
N ILE A 121 -2.27 7.84 -4.68
CA ILE A 121 -3.27 8.86 -4.34
C ILE A 121 -2.63 10.27 -4.26
N MET A 122 -1.43 10.39 -3.70
CA MET A 122 -0.72 11.67 -3.65
C MET A 122 -0.40 12.21 -5.04
N SER A 123 -0.05 11.35 -5.99
CA SER A 123 0.25 11.73 -7.37
C SER A 123 -0.98 12.20 -8.15
N THR A 124 -2.21 11.88 -7.70
CA THR A 124 -3.44 12.40 -8.33
C THR A 124 -3.56 13.92 -8.27
N ARG A 125 -2.80 14.58 -7.40
CA ARG A 125 -2.74 16.05 -7.32
C ARG A 125 -2.22 16.70 -8.59
N THR A 126 -1.48 15.95 -9.42
CA THR A 126 -1.01 16.43 -10.73
C THR A 126 -2.08 16.40 -11.81
N LEU A 127 -3.25 15.83 -11.51
CA LEU A 127 -4.38 15.80 -12.42
C LEU A 127 -5.13 17.14 -12.35
N GLU A 128 -5.30 17.78 -13.49
CA GLU A 128 -5.97 19.09 -13.62
C GLU A 128 -7.47 18.98 -13.40
N SER A 129 -8.09 17.94 -13.97
CA SER A 129 -9.52 17.67 -13.83
C SER A 129 -9.84 17.18 -12.41
N LYS A 130 -10.72 17.90 -11.71
CA LYS A 130 -11.23 17.52 -10.39
C LYS A 130 -11.94 16.16 -10.44
N ARG A 131 -12.69 15.92 -11.52
CA ARG A 131 -13.39 14.68 -11.80
C ARG A 131 -12.42 13.50 -11.88
N ASP A 132 -11.43 13.58 -12.78
CA ASP A 132 -10.47 12.50 -13.01
C ASP A 132 -9.66 12.21 -11.75
N ARG A 133 -9.35 13.25 -10.96
CA ARG A 133 -8.72 13.11 -9.66
C ARG A 133 -9.56 12.30 -8.70
N ILE A 134 -10.84 12.64 -8.53
CA ILE A 134 -11.73 11.94 -7.60
C ILE A 134 -11.94 10.48 -8.04
N VAL A 135 -12.22 10.26 -9.32
CA VAL A 135 -12.42 8.90 -9.86
C VAL A 135 -11.16 8.06 -9.67
N THR A 136 -9.98 8.62 -9.98
CA THR A 136 -8.70 7.92 -9.82
C THR A 136 -8.42 7.59 -8.34
N ILE A 137 -8.74 8.48 -7.40
CA ILE A 137 -8.61 8.22 -5.96
C ILE A 137 -9.53 7.07 -5.53
N LEU A 138 -10.79 7.07 -5.98
CA LEU A 138 -11.77 6.05 -5.60
C LEU A 138 -11.47 4.67 -6.19
N VAL A 139 -10.84 4.63 -7.37
CA VAL A 139 -10.53 3.40 -8.10
C VAL A 139 -9.19 2.80 -7.66
N ASN A 140 -8.25 3.63 -7.21
CA ASN A 140 -6.91 3.20 -6.82
C ASN A 140 -6.88 2.07 -5.75
N PRO A 141 -7.74 2.05 -4.71
CA PRO A 141 -7.75 0.97 -3.72
C PRO A 141 -8.05 -0.43 -4.28
N PHE A 142 -8.65 -0.54 -5.47
CA PHE A 142 -8.88 -1.83 -6.13
C PHE A 142 -7.60 -2.40 -6.75
N MET A 143 -6.57 -1.56 -7.00
CA MET A 143 -5.26 -2.03 -7.42
C MET A 143 -4.57 -2.75 -6.27
N SER A 144 -4.20 -4.01 -6.48
CA SER A 144 -3.52 -4.81 -5.46
C SER A 144 -2.06 -4.38 -5.35
N CYS A 145 -1.70 -3.77 -4.23
CA CYS A 145 -0.31 -3.37 -3.96
C CYS A 145 0.52 -4.53 -3.39
N ALA A 146 1.84 -4.39 -3.46
CA ALA A 146 2.78 -5.40 -2.98
C ALA A 146 2.59 -5.77 -1.49
N ALA A 147 2.13 -4.83 -0.66
CA ALA A 147 1.85 -5.08 0.75
C ALA A 147 0.67 -6.06 1.00
N ARG A 148 -0.19 -6.29 0.00
CA ARG A 148 -1.27 -7.29 0.08
C ARG A 148 -0.83 -8.70 -0.32
N LEU A 149 0.32 -8.83 -0.99
CA LEU A 149 0.85 -10.10 -1.47
C LEU A 149 1.03 -11.14 -0.35
N PRO A 150 1.62 -10.82 0.82
CA PRO A 150 1.76 -11.77 1.91
C PRO A 150 0.41 -12.34 2.39
N VAL A 151 -0.64 -11.50 2.45
CA VAL A 151 -1.99 -11.94 2.82
C VAL A 151 -2.56 -12.87 1.75
N TYR A 152 -2.40 -12.52 0.48
CA TYR A 152 -2.86 -13.36 -0.63
C TYR A 152 -2.13 -14.70 -0.68
N THR A 153 -0.80 -14.71 -0.43
CA THR A 153 -0.01 -15.94 -0.39
C THR A 153 -0.39 -16.84 0.78
N LEU A 154 -0.65 -16.24 1.95
CA LEU A 154 -1.11 -16.98 3.12
C LEU A 154 -2.47 -17.64 2.83
N VAL A 155 -3.46 -16.86 2.42
CA VAL A 155 -4.82 -17.36 2.15
C VAL A 155 -4.82 -18.36 1.00
N ALA A 156 -4.17 -18.05 -0.11
CA ALA A 156 -4.08 -18.96 -1.25
C ALA A 156 -3.32 -20.25 -0.92
N GLY A 157 -2.27 -20.16 -0.09
CA GLY A 157 -1.49 -21.33 0.36
C GLY A 157 -2.29 -22.27 1.24
N ILE A 158 -3.16 -21.74 2.10
CA ILE A 158 -4.03 -22.54 2.98
C ILE A 158 -5.16 -23.20 2.19
N PHE A 159 -5.88 -22.43 1.36
CA PHE A 159 -7.08 -22.93 0.68
C PHE A 159 -6.80 -23.62 -0.66
N PHE A 160 -5.75 -23.22 -1.36
CA PHE A 160 -5.41 -23.70 -2.70
C PHE A 160 -3.91 -24.04 -2.84
N PRO A 161 -3.35 -24.97 -2.02
CA PRO A 161 -1.92 -25.22 -1.99
C PRO A 161 -1.33 -25.65 -3.35
N LYS A 162 -2.14 -26.33 -4.20
CA LYS A 162 -1.70 -26.76 -5.53
C LYS A 162 -1.72 -25.66 -6.59
N ASN A 163 -2.58 -24.64 -6.43
CA ASN A 163 -2.83 -23.60 -7.43
C ASN A 163 -2.72 -22.18 -6.86
N ALA A 164 -1.99 -21.98 -5.78
CA ALA A 164 -1.88 -20.68 -5.09
C ALA A 164 -1.46 -19.54 -6.03
N GLY A 165 -0.49 -19.79 -6.92
CA GLY A 165 -0.05 -18.77 -7.89
C GLY A 165 -1.16 -18.36 -8.89
N PHE A 166 -1.96 -19.31 -9.36
CA PHE A 166 -3.08 -19.01 -10.25
C PHE A 166 -4.19 -18.21 -9.54
N VAL A 167 -4.47 -18.52 -8.28
CA VAL A 167 -5.44 -17.77 -7.45
C VAL A 167 -4.98 -16.34 -7.25
N ILE A 168 -3.69 -16.13 -6.90
CA ILE A 168 -3.12 -14.79 -6.75
C ILE A 168 -3.22 -14.01 -8.05
N PHE A 169 -2.84 -14.61 -9.18
CA PHE A 169 -2.96 -13.98 -10.50
C PHE A 169 -4.41 -13.57 -10.81
N THR A 170 -5.37 -14.46 -10.52
CA THR A 170 -6.80 -14.19 -10.71
C THR A 170 -7.27 -13.01 -9.85
N LEU A 171 -6.81 -12.90 -8.59
CA LEU A 171 -7.13 -11.77 -7.72
C LEU A 171 -6.60 -10.43 -8.26
N TYR A 172 -5.39 -10.43 -8.84
CA TYR A 172 -4.84 -9.23 -9.49
C TYR A 172 -5.67 -8.81 -10.71
N VAL A 173 -5.99 -9.77 -11.58
CA VAL A 173 -6.84 -9.52 -12.76
C VAL A 173 -8.23 -9.03 -12.35
N LEU A 174 -8.83 -9.66 -11.34
CA LEU A 174 -10.12 -9.25 -10.80
C LEU A 174 -10.07 -7.81 -10.24
N GLY A 175 -9.01 -7.44 -9.52
CA GLY A 175 -8.82 -6.08 -9.03
C GLY A 175 -8.77 -5.06 -10.17
N ILE A 176 -8.05 -5.36 -11.26
CA ILE A 176 -8.00 -4.51 -12.46
C ILE A 176 -9.40 -4.39 -13.10
N LEU A 177 -10.11 -5.49 -13.26
CA LEU A 177 -11.45 -5.49 -13.86
C LEU A 177 -12.44 -4.66 -13.02
N ILE A 178 -12.45 -4.85 -11.70
CA ILE A 178 -13.30 -4.07 -10.78
C ILE A 178 -12.94 -2.59 -10.86
N SER A 179 -11.64 -2.25 -10.93
CA SER A 179 -11.15 -0.90 -11.10
C SER A 179 -11.72 -0.24 -12.37
N ILE A 180 -11.65 -0.93 -13.50
CA ILE A 180 -12.18 -0.46 -14.79
C ILE A 180 -13.71 -0.28 -14.73
N VAL A 181 -14.42 -1.28 -14.22
CA VAL A 181 -15.89 -1.23 -14.10
C VAL A 181 -16.31 -0.08 -13.17
N SER A 182 -15.66 0.07 -12.03
CA SER A 182 -15.93 1.17 -11.10
C SER A 182 -15.67 2.54 -11.72
N ALA A 183 -14.58 2.69 -12.49
CA ALA A 183 -14.30 3.94 -13.21
C ALA A 183 -15.43 4.29 -14.19
N LEU A 184 -15.91 3.31 -14.96
CA LEU A 184 -17.01 3.49 -15.90
C LEU A 184 -18.34 3.86 -15.19
N ILE A 185 -18.62 3.22 -14.05
CA ILE A 185 -19.81 3.51 -13.24
C ILE A 185 -19.72 4.94 -12.70
N PHE A 186 -18.61 5.32 -12.09
CA PHE A 186 -18.44 6.67 -11.52
C PHE A 186 -18.51 7.75 -12.60
N LYS A 187 -17.98 7.48 -13.80
CA LYS A 187 -18.13 8.39 -14.95
C LYS A 187 -19.62 8.62 -15.29
N LYS A 188 -20.42 7.57 -15.35
CA LYS A 188 -21.84 7.68 -15.74
C LYS A 188 -22.72 8.25 -14.64
N THR A 189 -22.40 8.01 -13.36
CA THR A 189 -23.25 8.37 -12.23
C THR A 189 -22.90 9.73 -11.62
N LEU A 190 -21.60 9.94 -11.30
CA LEU A 190 -21.19 11.14 -10.57
C LEU A 190 -20.86 12.33 -11.49
N PHE A 191 -20.46 12.10 -12.76
CA PHE A 191 -19.88 13.15 -13.60
C PHE A 191 -20.44 13.10 -15.04
N LYS A 192 -21.73 13.30 -15.19
CA LYS A 192 -22.48 13.07 -16.43
C LYS A 192 -22.19 14.02 -17.59
N ASN A 193 -21.61 15.22 -17.36
CA ASN A 193 -21.53 16.31 -18.35
C ASN A 193 -20.17 17.01 -18.44
N GLU A 194 -19.10 16.47 -17.92
CA GLU A 194 -17.79 17.09 -18.01
C GLU A 194 -16.91 16.38 -19.04
N GLU A 195 -16.72 16.96 -20.22
CA GLU A 195 -15.70 16.55 -21.17
C GLU A 195 -14.38 17.25 -20.84
N SER A 196 -13.33 16.48 -20.53
CA SER A 196 -11.99 17.03 -20.39
C SER A 196 -11.29 16.98 -21.74
N VAL A 197 -11.17 18.14 -22.41
CA VAL A 197 -10.27 18.29 -23.55
C VAL A 197 -8.86 18.51 -23.00
N PHE A 198 -7.92 17.66 -23.39
CA PHE A 198 -6.58 17.74 -22.89
C PHE A 198 -5.54 17.84 -24.00
N ILE A 199 -4.65 18.79 -23.85
CA ILE A 199 -3.45 18.95 -24.66
C ILE A 199 -2.25 18.62 -23.77
N MET A 200 -1.53 17.53 -24.05
CA MET A 200 -0.34 17.15 -23.28
C MET A 200 0.90 17.65 -24.00
N GLU A 201 1.58 18.61 -23.41
CA GLU A 201 2.94 18.96 -23.82
C GLU A 201 3.91 17.92 -23.28
N LEU A 202 4.75 17.36 -24.17
CA LEU A 202 5.78 16.43 -23.79
C LEU A 202 7.04 17.21 -23.40
N PRO A 203 7.44 17.22 -22.12
CA PRO A 203 8.64 17.89 -21.70
C PRO A 203 9.88 17.27 -22.34
N PRO A 204 10.93 18.06 -22.65
CA PRO A 204 12.20 17.53 -23.14
C PRO A 204 12.85 16.62 -22.10
N TYR A 205 13.65 15.67 -22.55
CA TYR A 205 14.48 14.87 -21.63
C TYR A 205 15.48 15.78 -20.92
N ARG A 206 15.57 15.66 -19.60
CA ARG A 206 16.53 16.41 -18.79
C ARG A 206 17.35 15.42 -17.96
N LEU A 207 18.62 15.75 -17.75
CA LEU A 207 19.44 15.03 -16.78
C LEU A 207 18.96 15.40 -15.39
N PRO A 208 18.54 14.43 -14.58
CA PRO A 208 17.97 14.68 -13.27
C PRO A 208 19.06 15.13 -12.30
N SER A 209 18.72 16.07 -11.41
CA SER A 209 19.61 16.48 -10.33
C SER A 209 19.49 15.49 -9.17
N ILE A 210 20.57 14.80 -8.84
CA ILE A 210 20.62 13.83 -7.72
C ILE A 210 20.15 14.48 -6.41
N LYS A 211 20.58 15.73 -6.17
CA LYS A 211 20.17 16.48 -4.97
C LYS A 211 18.67 16.71 -4.91
N SER A 212 18.05 17.05 -6.04
CA SER A 212 16.59 17.27 -6.13
C SER A 212 15.83 15.97 -5.85
N ILE A 213 16.21 14.88 -6.52
CA ILE A 213 15.58 13.57 -6.37
C ILE A 213 15.64 13.09 -4.92
N LEU A 214 16.84 13.17 -4.32
CA LEU A 214 17.04 12.72 -2.94
C LEU A 214 16.24 13.56 -1.94
N SER A 215 16.22 14.87 -2.12
CA SER A 215 15.44 15.79 -1.29
C SER A 215 13.93 15.54 -1.43
N GLU A 216 13.44 15.32 -2.64
CA GLU A 216 12.02 15.03 -2.89
C GLU A 216 11.62 13.66 -2.32
N ALA A 217 12.42 12.62 -2.53
CA ALA A 217 12.19 11.30 -1.97
C ALA A 217 12.17 11.33 -0.43
N ALA A 218 13.14 12.01 0.20
CA ALA A 218 13.19 12.17 1.64
C ALA A 218 11.98 12.93 2.20
N MET A 219 11.59 14.03 1.56
CA MET A 219 10.42 14.81 1.96
C MET A 219 9.13 13.97 1.88
N ARG A 220 8.94 13.22 0.80
CA ARG A 220 7.76 12.36 0.59
C ARG A 220 7.75 11.20 1.59
N ALA A 221 8.89 10.55 1.84
CA ALA A 221 9.02 9.49 2.84
C ALA A 221 8.73 10.02 4.26
N PHE A 222 9.22 11.22 4.60
CA PHE A 222 8.91 11.87 5.88
C PHE A 222 7.42 12.22 6.03
N MET A 223 6.79 12.74 4.98
CA MET A 223 5.34 12.99 4.99
C MET A 223 4.54 11.70 5.14
N PHE A 224 4.98 10.61 4.52
CA PHE A 224 4.39 9.29 4.72
C PHE A 224 4.53 8.84 6.18
N LEU A 225 5.74 8.88 6.73
CA LEU A 225 6.01 8.49 8.12
C LEU A 225 5.15 9.29 9.10
N LYS A 226 5.04 10.60 8.90
CA LYS A 226 4.20 11.45 9.75
C LYS A 226 2.71 11.09 9.67
N LYS A 227 2.16 10.85 8.48
CA LYS A 227 0.73 10.55 8.31
C LYS A 227 0.39 9.11 8.67
N ALA A 228 1.09 8.15 8.07
CA ALA A 228 0.85 6.74 8.29
C ALA A 228 1.29 6.33 9.70
N GLY A 229 2.44 6.80 10.17
CA GLY A 229 2.93 6.50 11.51
C GLY A 229 1.96 6.93 12.60
N THR A 230 1.40 8.13 12.54
CA THR A 230 0.42 8.59 13.55
C THR A 230 -0.86 7.77 13.53
N VAL A 231 -1.41 7.45 12.36
CA VAL A 231 -2.65 6.67 12.24
C VAL A 231 -2.42 5.22 12.65
N ILE A 232 -1.31 4.60 12.19
CA ILE A 232 -0.99 3.22 12.52
C ILE A 232 -0.66 3.09 14.01
N PHE A 233 0.13 4.03 14.57
CA PHE A 233 0.43 4.05 16.00
C PHE A 233 -0.86 4.15 16.84
N ALA A 234 -1.77 5.07 16.49
CA ALA A 234 -3.04 5.19 17.18
C ALA A 234 -3.87 3.90 17.08
N ALA A 235 -3.92 3.28 15.90
CA ALA A 235 -4.63 2.02 15.69
C ALA A 235 -4.02 0.88 16.52
N VAL A 236 -2.68 0.75 16.54
CA VAL A 236 -1.97 -0.28 17.34
C VAL A 236 -2.22 -0.08 18.83
N VAL A 237 -2.18 1.15 19.32
CA VAL A 237 -2.49 1.46 20.73
C VAL A 237 -3.92 1.07 21.07
N ILE A 238 -4.90 1.38 20.21
CA ILE A 238 -6.30 0.98 20.39
C ILE A 238 -6.43 -0.54 20.39
N ILE A 239 -5.82 -1.23 19.43
CA ILE A 239 -5.86 -2.70 19.35
C ILE A 239 -5.20 -3.31 20.58
N TRP A 240 -4.04 -2.80 21.00
CA TRP A 240 -3.38 -3.27 22.21
C TRP A 240 -4.29 -3.10 23.44
N LEU A 241 -4.94 -1.93 23.57
CA LEU A 241 -5.85 -1.63 24.69
C LEU A 241 -7.03 -2.61 24.70
N LEU A 242 -7.62 -2.89 23.55
CA LEU A 242 -8.70 -3.87 23.42
C LEU A 242 -8.23 -5.31 23.67
N ALA A 243 -6.99 -5.65 23.34
CA ALA A 243 -6.40 -6.96 23.55
C ALA A 243 -5.95 -7.19 25.01
N SER A 244 -5.64 -6.11 25.75
CA SER A 244 -5.16 -6.17 27.14
C SER A 244 -6.26 -6.00 28.18
N LEU A 245 -7.46 -5.60 27.79
CA LEU A 245 -8.60 -5.42 28.71
C LEU A 245 -9.53 -6.67 28.66
N PRO A 246 -10.12 -7.10 29.82
CA PRO A 246 -9.93 -6.60 31.17
C PRO A 246 -8.57 -6.99 31.79
N ALA A 247 -8.09 -6.18 32.72
CA ALA A 247 -6.79 -6.37 33.38
C ALA A 247 -6.72 -7.76 34.07
N GLY A 248 -5.68 -8.54 33.76
CA GLY A 248 -5.47 -9.88 34.32
C GLY A 248 -5.72 -11.04 33.34
N VAL A 249 -6.12 -10.72 32.11
CA VAL A 249 -6.27 -11.70 31.02
C VAL A 249 -4.98 -11.75 30.18
N GLU A 250 -4.64 -12.94 29.68
CA GLU A 250 -3.53 -13.14 28.75
C GLU A 250 -3.73 -12.25 27.50
N TYR A 251 -2.63 -11.61 27.02
CA TYR A 251 -2.67 -10.74 25.85
C TYR A 251 -3.29 -11.44 24.64
N ALA A 252 -4.31 -10.84 24.06
CA ALA A 252 -5.10 -11.42 22.97
C ALA A 252 -5.73 -12.80 23.32
N GLY A 253 -6.01 -13.07 24.58
CA GLY A 253 -6.70 -14.28 25.05
C GLY A 253 -8.21 -14.27 24.73
N GLU A 254 -8.84 -15.42 24.92
CA GLU A 254 -10.28 -15.64 24.64
C GLU A 254 -11.22 -14.69 25.43
N ASP A 255 -10.80 -14.27 26.62
CA ASP A 255 -11.56 -13.40 27.52
C ASP A 255 -11.20 -11.91 27.35
N SER A 256 -10.29 -11.58 26.42
CA SER A 256 -10.04 -10.20 26.04
C SER A 256 -11.24 -9.60 25.29
N ILE A 257 -11.36 -8.28 25.26
CA ILE A 257 -12.43 -7.61 24.50
C ILE A 257 -12.35 -8.02 23.01
N ILE A 258 -11.17 -8.13 22.42
CA ILE A 258 -10.98 -8.63 21.05
C ILE A 258 -11.48 -10.09 20.93
N GLY A 259 -11.16 -10.96 21.88
CA GLY A 259 -11.64 -12.35 21.89
C GLY A 259 -13.16 -12.44 21.95
N ILE A 260 -13.81 -11.62 22.78
CA ILE A 260 -15.27 -11.54 22.87
C ILE A 260 -15.89 -11.07 21.55
N PHE A 261 -15.33 -10.02 20.92
CA PHE A 261 -15.76 -9.57 19.59
C PHE A 261 -15.55 -10.64 18.53
N GLY A 262 -14.42 -11.34 18.55
CA GLY A 262 -14.14 -12.48 17.68
C GLY A 262 -15.17 -13.59 17.83
N LYS A 263 -15.54 -13.96 19.06
CA LYS A 263 -16.59 -14.95 19.34
C LYS A 263 -17.97 -14.53 18.83
N ILE A 264 -18.32 -13.25 18.91
CA ILE A 264 -19.60 -12.71 18.41
C ILE A 264 -19.65 -12.74 16.88
N ILE A 265 -18.52 -12.46 16.21
CA ILE A 265 -18.43 -12.37 14.75
C ILE A 265 -18.19 -13.75 14.11
N SER A 266 -17.52 -14.67 14.81
CA SER A 266 -17.21 -16.04 14.37
C SER A 266 -18.38 -16.78 13.72
N PRO A 267 -19.63 -16.76 14.23
CA PRO A 267 -20.74 -17.48 13.59
C PRO A 267 -21.10 -16.98 12.20
N ILE A 268 -20.80 -15.71 11.86
CA ILE A 268 -21.03 -15.15 10.52
C ILE A 268 -20.04 -15.75 9.51
N PHE A 269 -18.81 -16.05 9.94
CA PHE A 269 -17.76 -16.62 9.09
C PHE A 269 -17.72 -18.16 9.11
N LYS A 270 -18.51 -18.79 9.96
CA LYS A 270 -18.62 -20.26 10.04
C LYS A 270 -18.95 -20.94 8.70
N PRO A 271 -19.88 -20.41 7.86
CA PRO A 271 -20.17 -20.99 6.55
C PRO A 271 -19.02 -20.83 5.54
N LEU A 272 -18.06 -19.93 5.79
CA LEU A 272 -16.87 -19.72 4.96
C LEU A 272 -15.65 -20.55 5.40
N GLY A 273 -15.79 -21.39 6.46
CA GLY A 273 -14.69 -22.20 6.98
C GLY A 273 -13.84 -21.50 8.05
N PHE A 274 -14.12 -20.24 8.40
CA PHE A 274 -13.41 -19.45 9.40
C PHE A 274 -14.21 -19.38 10.72
N GLY A 275 -14.53 -20.53 11.28
CA GLY A 275 -15.30 -20.62 12.54
C GLY A 275 -14.50 -20.40 13.82
N PHE A 276 -13.25 -19.98 13.73
CA PHE A 276 -12.38 -19.72 14.88
C PHE A 276 -12.46 -18.25 15.28
N TRP A 277 -12.50 -17.98 16.59
CA TRP A 277 -12.53 -16.61 17.10
C TRP A 277 -11.25 -15.81 16.81
N GLN A 278 -10.17 -16.51 16.47
CA GLN A 278 -8.84 -15.96 16.11
C GLN A 278 -8.73 -15.57 14.63
N ALA A 279 -9.65 -15.98 13.77
CA ALA A 279 -9.69 -15.65 12.34
C ALA A 279 -10.41 -14.33 12.11
#